data_e293738ccefafb4e1efc9affc986c0f7
#
_entry.id   e293738ccefafb4e1efc9affc986c0f7
#
_cell.length_a   1.000
_cell.length_b   1.000
_cell.length_c   1.000
_cell.angle_alpha   90.00
_cell.angle_beta   90.00
_cell.angle_gamma   90.00
#
_symmetry.space_group_name_H-M   'P 1'
#
loop_
_entity.id
_entity.type
_entity.pdbx_description
1 polymer ?
#
loop_
_entity_poly.entity_id
_entity_poly.type
_entity_poly.pdbx_seq_one_letter_code
_entity_poly.pdbx_strand_id
1 'polypeptide(L)'
;EPTWFQTYQKFYAIGPQGDGAGDITNQKGCLYGAGMVIRKSLYLELFRKGFEPIFTSRKGKKLASGSEDTELCYALRLMGYKIYYDDSLTFQHFIESRKLTKAYVRSLIISQARASGNDLVYQSWLQEKSFLTLWFDNFKAIFSVKFYKYLAFLVTNYKNMRLHAIYFFVSFFLLLRMRFFVLKYQRKKILIFF
;
A
#
# COMPACT_ATOMS: atom_id res chain seq x y z
N GLU A 1 15.01 -4.47 21.27
CA GLU A 1 13.93 -3.92 20.44
C GLU A 1 13.50 -2.57 21.00
N PRO A 2 13.41 -1.49 20.18
CA PRO A 2 12.97 -0.18 20.67
C PRO A 2 11.51 -0.23 21.14
N THR A 3 11.15 0.49 22.21
CA THR A 3 9.78 0.52 22.79
C THR A 3 8.70 0.99 21.82
N TRP A 4 9.04 1.80 20.82
CA TRP A 4 8.13 2.29 19.79
C TRP A 4 7.89 1.28 18.66
N PHE A 5 8.67 0.21 18.54
CA PHE A 5 8.67 -0.68 17.38
C PHE A 5 7.32 -1.38 17.18
N GLN A 6 6.70 -1.88 18.23
CA GLN A 6 5.40 -2.56 18.17
C GLN A 6 4.31 -1.70 17.52
N THR A 7 4.34 -0.38 17.74
CA THR A 7 3.39 0.55 17.12
C THR A 7 3.54 0.61 15.60
N TYR A 8 4.75 0.35 15.08
CA TYR A 8 5.10 0.52 13.67
C TYR A 8 5.49 -0.78 12.97
N GLN A 9 5.37 -1.94 13.62
CA GLN A 9 5.81 -3.24 13.10
C GLN A 9 5.21 -3.58 11.73
N LYS A 10 3.96 -3.19 11.46
CA LYS A 10 3.31 -3.39 10.15
C LYS A 10 4.03 -2.73 8.98
N PHE A 11 4.75 -1.64 9.20
CA PHE A 11 5.56 -0.99 8.16
C PHE A 11 6.83 -1.77 7.82
N TYR A 12 7.19 -2.74 8.66
CA TYR A 12 8.29 -3.68 8.45
C TYR A 12 7.82 -5.03 7.92
N ALA A 13 6.58 -5.12 7.45
CA ALA A 13 5.97 -6.37 7.00
C ALA A 13 5.93 -7.45 8.11
N ILE A 14 5.60 -7.05 9.34
CA ILE A 14 5.49 -7.93 10.50
C ILE A 14 4.03 -7.96 10.98
N GLY A 15 3.60 -9.14 11.39
CA GLY A 15 2.27 -9.41 11.92
C GLY A 15 1.37 -10.17 10.94
N PRO A 16 0.19 -10.58 11.40
CA PRO A 16 -0.77 -11.33 10.61
C PRO A 16 -1.27 -10.50 9.42
N GLN A 17 -1.64 -11.18 8.36
CA GLN A 17 -2.12 -10.57 7.13
C GLN A 17 -3.59 -10.87 6.83
N GLY A 18 -4.24 -11.64 7.69
CA GLY A 18 -5.66 -11.98 7.71
C GLY A 18 -6.08 -12.41 9.11
N ASP A 19 -7.37 -12.65 9.31
CA ASP A 19 -7.93 -13.11 10.59
C ASP A 19 -7.76 -14.63 10.80
N GLY A 20 -7.13 -15.32 9.86
CA GLY A 20 -6.84 -16.74 9.81
C GLY A 20 -6.49 -17.15 8.38
N ALA A 21 -6.13 -18.44 8.20
CA ALA A 21 -5.85 -18.99 6.88
C ALA A 21 -7.08 -18.93 5.96
N GLY A 22 -6.88 -18.54 4.71
CA GLY A 22 -7.96 -18.51 3.72
C GLY A 22 -7.84 -17.46 2.64
N ASP A 23 -8.92 -17.28 1.91
CA ASP A 23 -9.05 -16.30 0.83
C ASP A 23 -9.22 -14.88 1.41
N ILE A 24 -8.20 -14.04 1.24
CA ILE A 24 -8.21 -12.65 1.67
C ILE A 24 -8.40 -11.65 0.53
N THR A 25 -8.80 -12.13 -0.64
CA THR A 25 -8.94 -11.30 -1.86
C THR A 25 -9.82 -10.07 -1.64
N ASN A 26 -10.97 -10.26 -0.99
CA ASN A 26 -11.95 -9.19 -0.72
C ASN A 26 -11.81 -8.56 0.67
N GLN A 27 -10.81 -8.98 1.45
CA GLN A 27 -10.44 -8.39 2.73
C GLN A 27 -9.27 -7.43 2.52
N LYS A 28 -8.06 -7.84 2.93
CA LYS A 28 -6.83 -7.08 2.70
C LYS A 28 -6.45 -7.02 1.22
N GLY A 29 -6.67 -8.10 0.46
CA GLY A 29 -6.47 -8.20 -0.98
C GLY A 29 -5.02 -8.08 -1.46
N CYS A 30 -4.06 -8.12 -0.54
CA CYS A 30 -2.63 -8.11 -0.83
C CYS A 30 -1.85 -8.76 0.30
N LEU A 31 -0.63 -9.21 0.00
CA LEU A 31 0.32 -9.79 0.95
C LEU A 31 1.58 -8.92 1.02
N TYR A 32 2.28 -9.00 2.14
CA TYR A 32 3.64 -8.49 2.22
C TYR A 32 4.56 -9.29 1.30
N GLY A 33 5.48 -8.63 0.62
CA GLY A 33 6.45 -9.30 -0.24
C GLY A 33 7.34 -10.29 0.51
N ALA A 34 7.59 -10.02 1.81
CA ALA A 34 8.24 -10.98 2.68
C ALA A 34 7.35 -12.22 2.88
N GLY A 35 7.82 -13.39 2.40
CA GLY A 35 7.10 -14.66 2.48
C GLY A 35 6.00 -14.87 1.42
N MET A 36 5.83 -13.95 0.48
CA MET A 36 4.88 -14.12 -0.62
C MET A 36 5.37 -15.16 -1.62
N VAL A 37 4.49 -16.08 -1.98
CA VAL A 37 4.74 -17.14 -2.99
C VAL A 37 3.80 -16.92 -4.18
N ILE A 38 4.38 -16.96 -5.39
CA ILE A 38 3.63 -16.81 -6.65
C ILE A 38 4.04 -17.91 -7.60
N ARG A 39 3.09 -18.51 -8.30
CA ARG A 39 3.40 -19.45 -9.37
C ARG A 39 4.16 -18.74 -10.48
N LYS A 40 5.33 -19.26 -10.86
CA LYS A 40 6.17 -18.69 -11.92
C LYS A 40 5.41 -18.48 -13.23
N SER A 41 4.53 -19.41 -13.60
CA SER A 41 3.71 -19.29 -14.81
C SER A 41 2.81 -18.06 -14.80
N LEU A 42 2.16 -17.74 -13.65
CA LEU A 42 1.31 -16.55 -13.51
C LEU A 42 2.12 -15.27 -13.58
N TYR A 43 3.30 -15.26 -12.93
CA TYR A 43 4.21 -14.12 -13.01
C TYR A 43 4.61 -13.83 -14.46
N LEU A 44 5.01 -14.87 -15.21
CA LEU A 44 5.39 -14.72 -16.61
C LEU A 44 4.22 -14.35 -17.52
N GLU A 45 3.02 -14.86 -17.23
CA GLU A 45 1.79 -14.50 -17.95
C GLU A 45 1.47 -13.03 -17.79
N LEU A 46 1.56 -12.51 -16.56
CA LEU A 46 1.30 -11.11 -16.24
C LEU A 46 2.17 -10.19 -17.12
N PHE A 47 3.48 -10.47 -17.24
CA PHE A 47 4.38 -9.68 -18.09
C PHE A 47 4.15 -9.88 -19.58
N ARG A 48 3.77 -11.08 -20.01
CA ARG A 48 3.39 -11.33 -21.42
C ARG A 48 2.15 -10.55 -21.82
N LYS A 49 1.22 -10.29 -20.88
CA LYS A 49 0.05 -9.43 -21.07
C LYS A 49 0.39 -7.93 -21.01
N GLY A 50 1.66 -7.55 -20.94
CA GLY A 50 2.09 -6.16 -20.97
C GLY A 50 2.00 -5.44 -19.62
N PHE A 51 2.05 -6.16 -18.50
CA PHE A 51 2.11 -5.53 -17.18
C PHE A 51 3.35 -4.65 -17.05
N GLU A 52 3.14 -3.38 -16.81
CA GLU A 52 4.18 -2.42 -16.47
C GLU A 52 3.92 -1.85 -15.07
N PRO A 53 4.84 -2.08 -14.12
CA PRO A 53 4.68 -1.56 -12.76
C PRO A 53 4.54 -0.03 -12.74
N ILE A 54 3.57 0.45 -11.98
CA ILE A 54 3.35 1.88 -11.71
C ILE A 54 4.18 2.29 -10.48
N PHE A 55 4.31 1.36 -9.52
CA PHE A 55 5.10 1.60 -8.33
C PHE A 55 6.59 1.50 -8.66
N THR A 56 7.33 2.48 -8.21
CA THR A 56 8.78 2.50 -8.40
C THR A 56 9.47 1.71 -7.30
N SER A 57 10.25 0.71 -7.69
CA SER A 57 11.08 -0.05 -6.74
C SER A 57 12.10 0.84 -6.04
N ARG A 58 12.60 0.35 -4.87
CA ARG A 58 13.63 1.05 -4.06
C ARG A 58 15.01 1.06 -4.73
N LYS A 59 15.12 1.24 -6.04
CA LYS A 59 16.39 1.34 -6.75
C LYS A 59 16.98 2.73 -6.59
N GLY A 60 18.16 2.83 -6.00
CA GLY A 60 18.95 4.04 -5.86
C GLY A 60 18.66 4.88 -4.60
N LYS A 61 19.21 6.11 -4.58
CA LYS A 61 19.11 7.06 -3.44
C LYS A 61 17.77 7.80 -3.33
N LYS A 62 16.90 7.70 -4.34
CA LYS A 62 15.58 8.36 -4.33
C LYS A 62 14.60 7.50 -3.56
N LEU A 63 13.83 8.12 -2.67
CA LEU A 63 12.70 7.53 -1.97
C LEU A 63 11.70 6.98 -3.01
N ALA A 64 11.77 5.67 -3.23
CA ALA A 64 10.81 4.94 -4.06
C ALA A 64 9.45 4.88 -3.33
N SER A 65 8.36 4.65 -4.06
CA SER A 65 7.04 4.52 -3.43
C SER A 65 6.94 3.24 -2.58
N GLY A 66 7.76 2.22 -2.85
CA GLY A 66 7.56 0.90 -2.24
C GLY A 66 6.23 0.29 -2.67
N SER A 67 5.82 -0.82 -2.04
CA SER A 67 4.53 -1.50 -2.28
C SER A 67 4.42 -2.18 -3.66
N GLU A 68 5.53 -2.53 -4.27
CA GLU A 68 5.57 -3.33 -5.49
C GLU A 68 4.95 -4.73 -5.31
N ASP A 69 4.99 -5.26 -4.10
CA ASP A 69 4.30 -6.48 -3.67
C ASP A 69 2.77 -6.31 -3.69
N THR A 70 2.28 -5.21 -3.18
CA THR A 70 0.86 -4.83 -3.23
C THR A 70 0.39 -4.68 -4.68
N GLU A 71 1.17 -4.00 -5.52
CA GLU A 71 0.87 -3.83 -6.94
C GLU A 71 0.76 -5.16 -7.67
N LEU A 72 1.68 -6.08 -7.39
CA LEU A 72 1.66 -7.40 -7.98
C LEU A 72 0.40 -8.18 -7.58
N CYS A 73 -0.01 -8.11 -6.32
CA CYS A 73 -1.27 -8.68 -5.87
C CYS A 73 -2.48 -8.07 -6.61
N TYR A 74 -2.53 -6.75 -6.77
CA TYR A 74 -3.61 -6.10 -7.51
C TYR A 74 -3.64 -6.52 -8.98
N ALA A 75 -2.48 -6.60 -9.63
CA ALA A 75 -2.40 -7.03 -11.02
C ALA A 75 -2.89 -8.48 -11.19
N LEU A 76 -2.54 -9.39 -10.29
CA LEU A 76 -3.05 -10.76 -10.30
C LEU A 76 -4.56 -10.81 -10.05
N ARG A 77 -5.09 -10.01 -9.14
CA ARG A 77 -6.54 -9.90 -8.91
C ARG A 77 -7.28 -9.39 -10.14
N LEU A 78 -6.74 -8.43 -10.86
CA LEU A 78 -7.31 -7.95 -12.13
C LEU A 78 -7.32 -9.02 -13.22
N MET A 79 -6.42 -10.01 -13.14
CA MET A 79 -6.45 -11.22 -13.98
C MET A 79 -7.45 -12.29 -13.46
N GLY A 80 -8.18 -12.02 -12.38
CA GLY A 80 -9.16 -12.95 -11.80
C GLY A 80 -8.60 -13.93 -10.77
N TYR A 81 -7.32 -13.81 -10.41
CA TYR A 81 -6.71 -14.68 -9.40
C TYR A 81 -7.04 -14.22 -7.98
N LYS A 82 -7.10 -15.20 -7.07
CA LYS A 82 -7.35 -14.98 -5.65
C LYS A 82 -6.05 -14.87 -4.87
N ILE A 83 -6.12 -14.16 -3.75
CA ILE A 83 -5.03 -14.01 -2.79
C ILE A 83 -5.35 -14.84 -1.55
N TYR A 84 -4.49 -15.80 -1.25
CA TYR A 84 -4.62 -16.66 -0.08
C TYR A 84 -3.57 -16.31 0.97
N TYR A 85 -3.98 -16.27 2.22
CA TYR A 85 -3.11 -16.16 3.38
C TYR A 85 -3.11 -17.49 4.14
N ASP A 86 -1.96 -17.91 4.61
CA ASP A 86 -1.78 -19.09 5.47
C ASP A 86 -1.00 -18.67 6.71
N ASP A 87 -1.66 -18.68 7.85
CA ASP A 87 -1.10 -18.28 9.15
C ASP A 87 -0.18 -19.34 9.76
N SER A 88 -0.20 -20.57 9.24
CA SER A 88 0.76 -21.62 9.62
C SER A 88 2.16 -21.38 9.03
N LEU A 89 2.24 -20.64 7.92
CA LEU A 89 3.49 -20.30 7.25
C LEU A 89 4.16 -19.11 7.95
N THR A 90 4.84 -19.39 9.05
CA THR A 90 5.56 -18.38 9.83
C THR A 90 7.06 -18.39 9.53
N PHE A 91 7.69 -17.23 9.56
CA PHE A 91 9.14 -17.08 9.45
C PHE A 91 9.64 -15.91 10.27
N GLN A 92 10.93 -15.93 10.60
CA GLN A 92 11.56 -14.82 11.31
C GLN A 92 12.06 -13.79 10.29
N HIS A 93 11.53 -12.57 10.36
CA HIS A 93 11.97 -11.48 9.51
C HIS A 93 13.13 -10.74 10.16
N PHE A 94 14.34 -10.98 9.70
CA PHE A 94 15.53 -10.27 10.18
C PHE A 94 15.50 -8.80 9.75
N ILE A 95 15.61 -7.90 10.73
CA ILE A 95 15.67 -6.47 10.50
C ILE A 95 17.01 -5.93 11.03
N GLU A 96 17.80 -5.40 10.13
CA GLU A 96 19.08 -4.78 10.47
C GLU A 96 18.89 -3.64 11.46
N SER A 97 19.77 -3.53 12.48
CA SER A 97 19.70 -2.49 13.53
C SER A 97 19.66 -1.07 12.97
N ARG A 98 20.35 -0.81 11.84
CA ARG A 98 20.31 0.50 11.14
C ARG A 98 18.91 0.89 10.66
N LYS A 99 18.01 -0.06 10.47
CA LYS A 99 16.62 0.14 10.10
C LYS A 99 15.70 0.36 11.30
N LEU A 100 16.15 0.04 12.51
CA LEU A 100 15.41 0.23 13.75
C LEU A 100 15.59 1.65 14.30
N THR A 101 15.37 2.65 13.49
CA THR A 101 15.49 4.07 13.84
C THR A 101 14.21 4.83 13.49
N LYS A 102 13.89 5.87 14.26
CA LYS A 102 12.74 6.75 13.97
C LYS A 102 12.83 7.40 12.59
N ALA A 103 14.05 7.72 12.14
CA ALA A 103 14.30 8.27 10.81
C ALA A 103 13.88 7.27 9.70
N TYR A 104 14.21 6.00 9.87
CA TYR A 104 13.85 4.96 8.94
C TYR A 104 12.33 4.72 8.92
N VAL A 105 11.68 4.62 10.09
CA VAL A 105 10.21 4.54 10.19
C VAL A 105 9.54 5.69 9.46
N ARG A 106 10.03 6.93 9.67
CA ARG A 106 9.54 8.10 8.95
C ARG A 106 9.64 7.92 7.43
N SER A 107 10.76 7.38 6.95
CA SER A 107 10.93 7.12 5.50
C SER A 107 9.97 6.07 4.98
N LEU A 108 9.68 5.01 5.75
CA LEU A 108 8.69 4.00 5.40
C LEU A 108 7.27 4.60 5.32
N ILE A 109 6.88 5.41 6.31
CA ILE A 109 5.59 6.08 6.35
C ILE A 109 5.41 6.99 5.12
N ILE A 110 6.43 7.79 4.78
CA ILE A 110 6.39 8.66 3.60
C ILE A 110 6.31 7.83 2.31
N SER A 111 7.08 6.74 2.23
CA SER A 111 7.04 5.83 1.08
C SER A 111 5.64 5.23 0.87
N GLN A 112 5.03 4.74 1.94
CA GLN A 112 3.69 4.16 1.89
C GLN A 112 2.60 5.21 1.60
N ALA A 113 2.74 6.42 2.14
CA ALA A 113 1.84 7.52 1.81
C ALA A 113 1.92 7.90 0.31
N ARG A 114 3.12 7.83 -0.28
CA ARG A 114 3.29 8.03 -1.74
C ARG A 114 2.65 6.91 -2.56
N ALA A 115 2.73 5.67 -2.09
CA ALA A 115 2.10 4.54 -2.75
C ALA A 115 0.57 4.64 -2.73
N SER A 116 -0.03 5.18 -1.66
CA SER A 116 -1.49 5.23 -1.47
C SER A 116 -2.24 5.90 -2.62
N GLY A 117 -1.60 6.86 -3.29
CA GLY A 117 -2.17 7.47 -4.47
C GLY A 117 -2.29 6.50 -5.65
N ASN A 118 -1.26 5.71 -5.90
CA ASN A 118 -1.28 4.70 -6.96
C ASN A 118 -2.25 3.56 -6.62
N ASP A 119 -2.43 3.24 -5.33
CA ASP A 119 -3.43 2.28 -4.86
C ASP A 119 -4.84 2.64 -5.35
N LEU A 120 -5.21 3.93 -5.36
CA LEU A 120 -6.52 4.37 -5.84
C LEU A 120 -6.76 4.03 -7.32
N VAL A 121 -5.73 4.02 -8.15
CA VAL A 121 -5.83 3.62 -9.55
C VAL A 121 -6.24 2.15 -9.63
N TYR A 122 -5.53 1.28 -8.91
CA TYR A 122 -5.86 -0.14 -8.87
C TYR A 122 -7.22 -0.40 -8.23
N GLN A 123 -7.57 0.31 -7.16
CA GLN A 123 -8.89 0.21 -6.53
C GLN A 123 -10.01 0.62 -7.49
N SER A 124 -9.81 1.64 -8.33
CA SER A 124 -10.80 2.02 -9.33
C SER A 124 -11.04 0.91 -10.34
N TRP A 125 -10.00 0.22 -10.76
CA TRP A 125 -10.11 -0.90 -11.69
C TRP A 125 -10.76 -2.13 -11.06
N LEU A 126 -10.36 -2.48 -9.83
CA LEU A 126 -10.88 -3.64 -9.10
C LEU A 126 -12.33 -3.49 -8.67
N GLN A 127 -12.79 -2.26 -8.39
CA GLN A 127 -14.16 -1.96 -7.95
C GLN A 127 -15.05 -1.50 -9.11
N GLU A 128 -14.53 -1.41 -10.33
CA GLU A 128 -15.23 -0.87 -11.51
C GLU A 128 -15.82 0.54 -11.28
N LYS A 129 -15.25 1.26 -10.33
CA LYS A 129 -15.65 2.63 -10.00
C LYS A 129 -14.80 3.64 -10.74
N SER A 130 -15.40 4.77 -11.07
CA SER A 130 -14.63 5.89 -11.59
C SER A 130 -13.59 6.33 -10.56
N PHE A 131 -12.39 6.66 -11.03
CA PHE A 131 -11.35 7.20 -10.15
C PHE A 131 -11.83 8.45 -9.39
N LEU A 132 -12.59 9.32 -10.04
CA LEU A 132 -13.11 10.53 -9.40
C LEU A 132 -14.04 10.18 -8.24
N THR A 133 -14.90 9.19 -8.40
CA THR A 133 -15.79 8.70 -7.31
C THR A 133 -14.96 8.26 -6.12
N LEU A 134 -13.96 7.39 -6.32
CA LEU A 134 -13.10 6.92 -5.24
C LEU A 134 -12.25 8.04 -4.62
N TRP A 135 -11.78 8.95 -5.46
CA TRP A 135 -11.05 10.13 -4.99
C TRP A 135 -11.92 11.00 -4.06
N PHE A 136 -13.17 11.28 -4.46
CA PHE A 136 -14.12 12.04 -3.64
C PHE A 136 -14.49 11.29 -2.36
N ASP A 137 -14.67 9.97 -2.41
CA ASP A 137 -14.97 9.17 -1.22
C ASP A 137 -13.81 9.19 -0.23
N ASN A 138 -12.57 9.06 -0.69
CA ASN A 138 -11.39 9.20 0.15
C ASN A 138 -11.22 10.63 0.68
N PHE A 139 -11.49 11.64 -0.13
CA PHE A 139 -11.47 13.04 0.28
C PHE A 139 -12.49 13.30 1.40
N LYS A 140 -13.74 12.85 1.23
CA LYS A 140 -14.78 12.93 2.27
C LYS A 140 -14.37 12.18 3.54
N ALA A 141 -13.78 11.00 3.43
CA ALA A 141 -13.31 10.23 4.58
C ALA A 141 -12.25 10.97 5.40
N ILE A 142 -11.40 11.77 4.76
CA ILE A 142 -10.41 12.62 5.43
C ILE A 142 -11.08 13.70 6.28
N PHE A 143 -12.20 14.28 5.80
CA PHE A 143 -12.96 15.32 6.50
C PHE A 143 -14.13 14.77 7.35
N SER A 144 -14.21 13.44 7.49
CA SER A 144 -15.26 12.80 8.31
C SER A 144 -14.97 12.90 9.82
N VAL A 145 -15.93 12.45 10.64
CA VAL A 145 -15.80 12.35 12.11
C VAL A 145 -14.52 11.62 12.53
N LYS A 146 -13.98 10.68 11.71
CA LYS A 146 -12.71 10.03 11.96
C LYS A 146 -11.53 11.00 11.93
N PHE A 147 -11.59 12.04 11.11
CA PHE A 147 -10.58 13.10 11.05
C PHE A 147 -10.58 13.93 12.34
N TYR A 148 -11.74 14.33 12.86
CA TYR A 148 -11.82 15.07 14.11
C TYR A 148 -11.39 14.24 15.31
N LYS A 149 -11.75 12.94 15.35
CA LYS A 149 -11.21 12.01 16.36
C LYS A 149 -9.71 11.84 16.25
N TYR A 150 -9.18 11.82 15.05
CA TYR A 150 -7.75 11.74 14.77
C TYR A 150 -7.03 13.04 15.21
N LEU A 151 -7.59 14.19 14.92
CA LEU A 151 -7.09 15.49 15.41
C LEU A 151 -7.08 15.55 16.94
N ALA A 152 -8.17 15.13 17.60
CA ALA A 152 -8.25 15.04 19.05
C ALA A 152 -7.18 14.08 19.62
N PHE A 153 -7.01 12.90 19.00
CA PHE A 153 -5.95 11.95 19.36
C PHE A 153 -4.54 12.56 19.18
N LEU A 154 -4.33 13.34 18.13
CA LEU A 154 -3.06 14.03 17.89
C LEU A 154 -2.76 15.07 18.99
N VAL A 155 -3.76 15.82 19.41
CA VAL A 155 -3.63 16.84 20.49
C VAL A 155 -3.29 16.16 21.82
N THR A 156 -3.89 15.00 22.12
CA THR A 156 -3.69 14.27 23.37
C THR A 156 -2.39 13.44 23.40
N ASN A 157 -1.83 13.06 22.25
CA ASN A 157 -0.63 12.22 22.12
C ASN A 157 0.55 12.90 21.41
N TYR A 158 0.92 14.07 21.89
CA TYR A 158 1.92 14.96 21.28
C TYR A 158 3.26 14.28 20.87
N LYS A 159 3.75 13.27 21.61
CA LYS A 159 5.03 12.60 21.31
C LYS A 159 5.00 11.75 20.02
N ASN A 160 3.87 11.20 19.63
CA ASN A 160 3.70 10.38 18.41
C ASN A 160 3.10 11.17 17.24
N MET A 161 2.68 12.39 17.47
CA MET A 161 1.93 13.25 16.56
C MET A 161 2.63 13.49 15.22
N ARG A 162 3.96 13.68 15.23
CA ARG A 162 4.70 14.09 14.02
C ARG A 162 4.66 13.06 12.89
N LEU A 163 4.70 11.76 13.19
CA LEU A 163 4.76 10.71 12.17
C LEU A 163 3.40 10.51 11.49
N HIS A 164 2.33 10.52 12.27
CA HIS A 164 0.97 10.38 11.74
C HIS A 164 0.52 11.63 10.97
N ALA A 165 0.88 12.81 11.44
CA ALA A 165 0.63 14.05 10.72
C ALA A 165 1.36 14.06 9.36
N ILE A 166 2.60 13.61 9.30
CA ILE A 166 3.36 13.49 8.04
C ILE A 166 2.64 12.56 7.08
N TYR A 167 2.18 11.38 7.53
CA TYR A 167 1.43 10.46 6.67
C TYR A 167 0.18 11.13 6.10
N PHE A 168 -0.59 11.79 6.95
CA PHE A 168 -1.81 12.50 6.56
C PHE A 168 -1.53 13.59 5.52
N PHE A 169 -0.61 14.51 5.81
CA PHE A 169 -0.28 15.60 4.90
C PHE A 169 0.30 15.13 3.58
N VAL A 170 1.21 14.15 3.61
CA VAL A 170 1.78 13.59 2.37
C VAL A 170 0.69 12.91 1.53
N SER A 171 -0.19 12.12 2.14
CA SER A 171 -1.30 11.47 1.44
C SER A 171 -2.28 12.51 0.87
N PHE A 172 -2.62 13.54 1.65
CA PHE A 172 -3.51 14.62 1.23
C PHE A 172 -2.95 15.39 0.02
N PHE A 173 -1.69 15.83 0.09
CA PHE A 173 -1.05 16.55 -1.02
C PHE A 173 -0.88 15.68 -2.28
N LEU A 174 -0.64 14.38 -2.11
CA LEU A 174 -0.58 13.46 -3.23
C LEU A 174 -1.94 13.24 -3.87
N LEU A 175 -3.01 13.12 -3.08
CA LEU A 175 -4.38 13.08 -3.60
C LEU A 175 -4.71 14.33 -4.43
N LEU A 176 -4.31 15.51 -3.99
CA LEU A 176 -4.51 16.74 -4.76
C LEU A 176 -3.71 16.76 -6.10
N ARG A 177 -2.49 16.22 -6.11
CA ARG A 177 -1.63 16.16 -7.31
C ARG A 177 -2.05 15.10 -8.32
N MET A 178 -2.79 14.09 -7.93
CA MET A 178 -3.07 12.92 -8.77
C MET A 178 -4.00 13.18 -9.96
N ARG A 179 -4.67 14.31 -10.03
CA ARG A 179 -5.59 14.66 -11.14
C ARG A 179 -4.93 14.50 -12.52
N PHE A 180 -3.63 14.76 -12.64
CA PHE A 180 -2.87 14.65 -13.89
C PHE A 180 -2.31 13.25 -14.16
N PHE A 181 -2.10 12.45 -13.11
CA PHE A 181 -1.48 11.14 -13.22
C PHE A 181 -2.46 10.08 -13.74
N VAL A 182 -3.72 10.20 -13.36
CA VAL A 182 -4.79 9.23 -13.66
C VAL A 182 -5.10 9.13 -15.15
N LEU A 183 -5.14 10.26 -15.86
CA LEU A 183 -5.42 10.27 -17.30
C LEU A 183 -4.36 9.49 -18.10
N LYS A 184 -3.12 9.46 -17.62
CA LYS A 184 -2.02 8.70 -18.25
C LYS A 184 -2.19 7.19 -18.05
N TYR A 185 -2.67 6.74 -16.89
CA TYR A 185 -2.77 5.33 -16.53
C TYR A 185 -4.13 4.70 -16.89
N GLN A 186 -5.20 5.45 -16.96
CA GLN A 186 -6.47 4.94 -17.49
C GLN A 186 -6.34 4.46 -18.94
N ARG A 187 -5.49 5.10 -19.74
CA ARG A 187 -5.16 4.63 -21.11
C ARG A 187 -4.40 3.29 -21.09
N LYS A 188 -3.62 2.97 -20.07
CA LYS A 188 -2.87 1.72 -19.96
C LYS A 188 -3.74 0.52 -19.59
N LYS A 189 -4.86 0.71 -18.89
CA LYS A 189 -5.83 -0.37 -18.60
C LYS A 189 -6.30 -1.07 -19.87
N ILE A 190 -6.57 -0.29 -20.92
CA ILE A 190 -7.07 -0.81 -22.22
C ILE A 190 -6.03 -1.75 -22.86
N LEU A 191 -4.73 -1.51 -22.66
CA LEU A 191 -3.67 -2.32 -23.27
C LEU A 191 -3.35 -3.62 -22.50
N ILE A 192 -3.68 -3.71 -21.22
CA ILE A 192 -3.29 -4.84 -20.36
C ILE A 192 -4.41 -5.87 -20.21
N PHE A 193 -5.68 -5.47 -20.33
CA PHE A 193 -6.84 -6.30 -19.97
C PHE A 193 -7.84 -6.54 -21.12
N PHE A 194 -7.55 -6.12 -22.32
CA PHE A 194 -8.21 -6.46 -23.57
C PHE A 194 -7.18 -7.02 -24.57
#